data_0b68a1b532e33e49f2c02f75f855bce3
#
_entry.id   0b68a1b532e33e49f2c02f75f855bce3
#
_cell.length_a   1.000
_cell.length_b   1.000
_cell.length_c   1.000
_cell.angle_alpha   90.00
_cell.angle_beta   90.00
_cell.angle_gamma   90.00
#
_symmetry.space_group_name_H-M   'P 1'
#
loop_
_entity.id
_entity.type
_entity.pdbx_description
1 polymer ?
#
loop_
_entity_poly.entity_id
_entity_poly.type
_entity_poly.pdbx_seq_one_letter_code
_entity_poly.pdbx_strand_id
1 'polypeptide(L)'
;MRIVKLGFISIIVFSVIIFLISLLVPSHVRISRAIDIRGDNVDTVIANPHSWKDWNELYNDSALVTFLSVKPGMVETMWRYKHIQVPGNFRIEHSAGISVVQWYFDFHLKWYPWEKFGSIIFDKEFGPPMERSLNNLKKLVENSP
;
A
#
# COMPACT_ATOMS: atom_id res chain seq x y z
N MET A 1 -36.48 -21.97 26.87
CA MET A 1 -35.10 -22.26 27.36
C MET A 1 -34.23 -23.05 26.39
N ARG A 2 -34.72 -24.12 25.73
CA ARG A 2 -33.88 -24.90 24.76
C ARG A 2 -33.45 -24.12 23.56
N ILE A 3 -34.31 -23.29 22.96
CA ILE A 3 -34.01 -22.46 21.77
C ILE A 3 -32.91 -21.42 22.07
N VAL A 4 -32.95 -20.79 23.26
CA VAL A 4 -31.94 -19.82 23.70
C VAL A 4 -30.57 -20.48 23.87
N LYS A 5 -30.53 -21.69 24.45
CA LYS A 5 -29.27 -22.48 24.57
C LYS A 5 -28.72 -22.88 23.22
N LEU A 6 -29.56 -23.32 22.29
CA LEU A 6 -29.14 -23.64 20.91
C LEU A 6 -28.61 -22.42 20.20
N GLY A 7 -29.25 -21.24 20.32
CA GLY A 7 -28.78 -20.01 19.77
C GLY A 7 -27.39 -19.59 20.30
N PHE A 8 -27.20 -19.73 21.61
CA PHE A 8 -25.91 -19.39 22.24
C PHE A 8 -24.79 -20.34 21.79
N ILE A 9 -25.07 -21.64 21.70
CA ILE A 9 -24.11 -22.63 21.18
C ILE A 9 -23.76 -22.33 19.73
N SER A 10 -24.76 -21.99 18.90
CA SER A 10 -24.52 -21.64 17.47
C SER A 10 -23.61 -20.43 17.33
N ILE A 11 -23.80 -19.37 18.14
CA ILE A 11 -22.95 -18.18 18.13
C ILE A 11 -21.50 -18.54 18.49
N ILE A 12 -21.32 -19.37 19.54
CA ILE A 12 -19.97 -19.80 19.94
C ILE A 12 -19.28 -20.59 18.83
N VAL A 13 -19.97 -21.57 18.25
CA VAL A 13 -19.44 -22.41 17.18
C VAL A 13 -19.06 -21.54 15.97
N PHE A 14 -19.94 -20.61 15.57
CA PHE A 14 -19.69 -19.70 14.46
C PHE A 14 -18.49 -18.78 14.74
N SER A 15 -18.37 -18.25 15.96
CA SER A 15 -17.23 -17.43 16.37
C SER A 15 -15.92 -18.20 16.32
N VAL A 16 -15.91 -19.46 16.75
CA VAL A 16 -14.73 -20.34 16.68
C VAL A 16 -14.35 -20.60 15.21
N ILE A 17 -15.32 -20.85 14.34
CA ILE A 17 -15.07 -21.07 12.91
C ILE A 17 -14.45 -19.82 12.28
N ILE A 18 -15.02 -18.63 12.52
CA ILE A 18 -14.47 -17.36 12.03
C ILE A 18 -13.04 -17.15 12.54
N PHE A 19 -12.80 -17.43 13.81
CA PHE A 19 -11.47 -17.32 14.40
C PHE A 19 -10.47 -18.27 13.72
N LEU A 20 -10.83 -19.53 13.51
CA LEU A 20 -10.00 -20.52 12.83
C LEU A 20 -9.69 -20.11 11.39
N ILE A 21 -10.70 -19.61 10.64
CA ILE A 21 -10.50 -19.09 9.29
C ILE A 21 -9.56 -17.88 9.31
N SER A 22 -9.66 -17.01 10.30
CA SER A 22 -8.79 -15.83 10.40
C SER A 22 -7.31 -16.18 10.59
N LEU A 23 -7.00 -17.35 11.17
CA LEU A 23 -5.62 -17.82 11.30
C LEU A 23 -4.97 -18.18 9.96
N LEU A 24 -5.77 -18.50 8.94
CA LEU A 24 -5.29 -18.77 7.57
C LEU A 24 -4.95 -17.48 6.81
N VAL A 25 -5.48 -16.33 7.22
CA VAL A 25 -5.18 -15.04 6.60
C VAL A 25 -3.84 -14.53 7.12
N PRO A 26 -2.88 -14.21 6.24
CA PRO A 26 -1.58 -13.73 6.66
C PRO A 26 -1.69 -12.41 7.43
N SER A 27 -0.82 -12.24 8.43
CA SER A 27 -0.75 -11.00 9.24
C SER A 27 0.05 -9.89 8.56
N HIS A 28 0.71 -10.21 7.45
CA HIS A 28 1.49 -9.27 6.66
C HIS A 28 0.96 -9.28 5.23
N VAL A 29 0.48 -8.14 4.77
CA VAL A 29 -0.07 -7.96 3.42
C VAL A 29 0.72 -6.88 2.71
N ARG A 30 1.30 -7.23 1.56
CA ARG A 30 1.99 -6.29 0.67
C ARG A 30 1.13 -6.03 -0.55
N ILE A 31 0.89 -4.74 -0.81
CA ILE A 31 0.28 -4.27 -2.05
C ILE A 31 1.38 -3.61 -2.85
N SER A 32 1.57 -4.05 -4.08
CA SER A 32 2.65 -3.56 -4.94
C SER A 32 2.15 -3.29 -6.35
N ARG A 33 2.65 -2.21 -6.94
CA ARG A 33 2.47 -1.87 -8.36
C ARG A 33 3.81 -1.46 -8.93
N ALA A 34 4.03 -1.79 -10.20
CA ALA A 34 5.26 -1.44 -10.90
C ALA A 34 4.95 -0.89 -12.29
N ILE A 35 5.86 -0.03 -12.78
CA ILE A 35 5.78 0.56 -14.10
C ILE A 35 7.19 0.79 -14.67
N ASP A 36 7.30 0.66 -15.99
CA ASP A 36 8.51 0.99 -16.73
C ASP A 36 8.42 2.44 -17.22
N ILE A 37 9.44 3.24 -16.94
CA ILE A 37 9.53 4.65 -17.29
C ILE A 37 10.82 4.88 -18.08
N ARG A 38 10.74 5.59 -19.18
CA ARG A 38 11.92 6.04 -19.94
C ARG A 38 12.40 7.36 -19.37
N GLY A 39 13.65 7.40 -18.91
CA GLY A 39 14.28 8.59 -18.34
C GLY A 39 15.09 8.26 -17.10
N ASP A 40 16.11 9.08 -16.85
CA ASP A 40 17.05 8.88 -15.75
C ASP A 40 16.76 9.77 -14.53
N ASN A 41 15.77 10.68 -14.62
CA ASN A 41 15.43 11.62 -13.56
C ASN A 41 14.33 11.15 -12.59
N VAL A 42 13.90 9.88 -12.70
CA VAL A 42 12.82 9.30 -11.90
C VAL A 42 13.12 9.39 -10.40
N ASP A 43 14.36 9.06 -9.99
CA ASP A 43 14.79 9.14 -8.59
C ASP A 43 14.62 10.55 -8.03
N THR A 44 14.99 11.56 -8.81
CA THR A 44 14.91 12.97 -8.40
C THR A 44 13.45 13.39 -8.21
N VAL A 45 12.56 12.94 -9.10
CA VAL A 45 11.13 13.25 -9.01
C VAL A 45 10.50 12.58 -7.79
N ILE A 46 10.78 11.30 -7.56
CA ILE A 46 10.23 10.57 -6.41
C ILE A 46 10.82 11.08 -5.09
N ALA A 47 12.11 11.46 -5.07
CA ALA A 47 12.77 11.98 -3.88
C ALA A 47 12.31 13.39 -3.49
N ASN A 48 11.68 14.13 -4.42
CA ASN A 48 11.21 15.49 -4.16
C ASN A 48 9.73 15.52 -3.70
N PRO A 49 9.44 15.83 -2.42
CA PRO A 49 8.07 15.87 -1.92
C PRO A 49 7.17 16.88 -2.64
N HIS A 50 7.74 17.96 -3.18
CA HIS A 50 6.98 19.02 -3.86
C HIS A 50 6.37 18.54 -5.18
N SER A 51 7.03 17.60 -5.87
CA SER A 51 6.53 17.03 -7.13
C SER A 51 5.36 16.05 -6.93
N TRP A 52 5.17 15.55 -5.71
CA TRP A 52 4.16 14.51 -5.43
C TRP A 52 2.74 14.96 -5.71
N LYS A 53 2.45 16.25 -5.59
CA LYS A 53 1.15 16.83 -5.90
C LYS A 53 0.76 16.67 -7.37
N ASP A 54 1.75 16.59 -8.25
CA ASP A 54 1.53 16.59 -9.69
C ASP A 54 1.24 15.19 -10.24
N TRP A 55 1.66 14.13 -9.52
CA TRP A 55 1.53 12.76 -9.99
C TRP A 55 0.88 11.79 -9.01
N ASN A 56 0.99 12.00 -7.71
CA ASN A 56 0.57 11.02 -6.69
C ASN A 56 -0.85 11.30 -6.18
N GLU A 57 -1.82 10.50 -6.61
CA GLU A 57 -3.23 10.66 -6.24
C GLU A 57 -3.51 10.35 -4.75
N LEU A 58 -2.67 9.54 -4.11
CA LEU A 58 -2.80 9.26 -2.68
C LEU A 58 -2.24 10.39 -1.80
N TYR A 59 -1.48 11.29 -2.40
CA TYR A 59 -0.85 12.41 -1.70
C TYR A 59 -1.80 13.63 -1.65
N ASN A 60 -2.67 13.65 -0.66
CA ASN A 60 -3.63 14.75 -0.47
C ASN A 60 -3.12 15.85 0.45
N ASP A 61 -2.28 15.48 1.43
CA ASP A 61 -1.72 16.38 2.44
C ASP A 61 -0.30 15.95 2.80
N SER A 62 0.64 16.89 2.78
CA SER A 62 2.03 16.65 3.16
C SER A 62 2.20 16.09 4.59
N ALA A 63 1.23 16.36 5.47
CA ALA A 63 1.22 15.82 6.82
C ALA A 63 0.95 14.30 6.90
N LEU A 64 0.45 13.69 5.83
CA LEU A 64 0.15 12.27 5.77
C LEU A 64 1.36 11.41 5.41
N VAL A 65 2.41 11.99 4.87
CA VAL A 65 3.61 11.28 4.41
C VAL A 65 4.87 11.85 5.04
N THR A 66 5.67 10.97 5.62
CA THR A 66 6.99 11.30 6.15
C THR A 66 8.04 10.53 5.37
N PHE A 67 9.03 11.23 4.83
CA PHE A 67 10.20 10.60 4.21
C PHE A 67 11.15 10.11 5.31
N LEU A 68 11.48 8.84 5.29
CA LEU A 68 12.37 8.21 6.28
C LEU A 68 13.80 8.13 5.76
N SER A 69 13.96 7.78 4.49
CA SER A 69 15.27 7.60 3.86
C SER A 69 15.14 7.80 2.36
N VAL A 70 16.11 8.49 1.79
CA VAL A 70 16.27 8.67 0.34
C VAL A 70 17.65 8.20 -0.02
N LYS A 71 17.72 7.11 -0.80
CA LYS A 71 18.94 6.50 -1.30
C LYS A 71 18.80 6.28 -2.81
N PRO A 72 19.91 6.22 -3.56
CA PRO A 72 19.85 5.83 -4.96
C PRO A 72 19.08 4.51 -5.13
N GLY A 73 18.06 4.50 -5.97
CA GLY A 73 17.22 3.33 -6.22
C GLY A 73 16.21 2.97 -5.12
N MET A 74 16.13 3.73 -4.01
CA MET A 74 15.20 3.43 -2.94
C MET A 74 14.74 4.67 -2.18
N VAL A 75 13.43 4.88 -2.09
CA VAL A 75 12.83 5.92 -1.26
C VAL A 75 11.88 5.27 -0.26
N GLU A 76 12.20 5.44 1.02
CA GLU A 76 11.43 4.89 2.13
C GLU A 76 10.56 5.99 2.74
N THR A 77 9.26 5.71 2.84
CA THR A 77 8.28 6.64 3.37
C THR A 77 7.35 5.98 4.37
N MET A 78 6.83 6.78 5.30
CA MET A 78 5.80 6.36 6.24
C MET A 78 4.53 7.15 5.97
N TRP A 79 3.45 6.43 5.70
CA TRP A 79 2.13 6.99 5.43
C TRP A 79 1.25 6.85 6.66
N ARG A 80 0.49 7.90 6.95
CA ARG A 80 -0.58 7.84 7.95
C ARG A 80 -1.90 7.58 7.24
N TYR A 81 -2.45 6.39 7.46
CA TYR A 81 -3.75 6.00 6.93
C TYR A 81 -4.70 5.71 8.08
N LYS A 82 -5.76 6.54 8.22
CA LYS A 82 -6.68 6.47 9.36
C LYS A 82 -5.90 6.54 10.69
N HIS A 83 -5.85 5.45 11.44
CA HIS A 83 -5.17 5.35 12.74
C HIS A 83 -3.88 4.51 12.70
N ILE A 84 -3.47 4.06 11.52
CA ILE A 84 -2.29 3.23 11.35
C ILE A 84 -1.20 3.98 10.59
N GLN A 85 0.03 3.59 10.86
CA GLN A 85 1.19 3.99 10.08
C GLN A 85 1.58 2.83 9.17
N VAL A 86 1.71 3.12 7.88
CA VAL A 86 1.98 2.12 6.86
C VAL A 86 3.26 2.51 6.12
N PRO A 87 4.30 1.65 6.13
CA PRO A 87 5.44 1.84 5.26
C PRO A 87 5.02 1.78 3.80
N GLY A 88 5.36 2.82 3.04
CA GLY A 88 5.11 2.89 1.60
C GLY A 88 6.40 3.26 0.89
N ASN A 89 7.02 2.30 0.21
CA ASN A 89 8.36 2.44 -0.30
C ASN A 89 8.39 2.36 -1.81
N PHE A 90 9.35 3.07 -2.40
CA PHE A 90 9.66 3.01 -3.82
C PHE A 90 11.00 2.30 -4.00
N ARG A 91 11.02 1.34 -4.91
CA ARG A 91 12.24 0.71 -5.42
C ARG A 91 12.40 1.06 -6.89
N ILE A 92 13.55 1.55 -7.26
CA ILE A 92 13.83 2.02 -8.60
C ILE A 92 15.05 1.24 -9.11
N GLU A 93 14.87 0.55 -10.22
CA GLU A 93 15.96 -0.19 -10.87
C GLU A 93 16.18 0.37 -12.26
N HIS A 94 17.41 0.77 -12.55
CA HIS A 94 17.80 1.32 -13.86
C HIS A 94 18.44 0.25 -14.72
N SER A 95 17.97 0.14 -15.97
CA SER A 95 18.52 -0.77 -16.95
C SER A 95 18.36 -0.22 -18.37
N ALA A 96 19.47 -0.03 -19.07
CA ALA A 96 19.49 0.34 -20.50
C ALA A 96 18.58 1.54 -20.88
N GLY A 97 18.54 2.60 -20.05
CA GLY A 97 17.73 3.80 -20.29
C GLY A 97 16.25 3.65 -19.93
N ILE A 98 15.89 2.56 -19.27
CA ILE A 98 14.57 2.33 -18.70
C ILE A 98 14.72 2.22 -17.19
N SER A 99 13.84 2.90 -16.47
CA SER A 99 13.72 2.81 -15.01
C SER A 99 12.48 2.02 -14.65
N VAL A 100 12.64 0.91 -13.95
CA VAL A 100 11.52 0.15 -13.38
C VAL A 100 11.24 0.69 -12.01
N VAL A 101 10.07 1.27 -11.82
CA VAL A 101 9.63 1.81 -10.53
C VAL A 101 8.62 0.86 -9.92
N GLN A 102 8.95 0.31 -8.76
CA GLN A 102 8.05 -0.48 -7.95
C GLN A 102 7.65 0.32 -6.72
N TRP A 103 6.37 0.55 -6.54
CA TRP A 103 5.80 1.15 -5.34
C TRP A 103 5.04 0.11 -4.56
N TYR A 104 5.31 -0.01 -3.24
CA TYR A 104 4.64 -0.99 -2.40
C TYR A 104 4.32 -0.44 -1.02
N PHE A 105 3.21 -0.91 -0.47
CA PHE A 105 2.79 -0.71 0.92
C PHE A 105 2.86 -2.01 1.68
N ASP A 106 3.39 -1.96 2.89
CA ASP A 106 3.48 -3.10 3.80
C ASP A 106 2.54 -2.91 4.98
N PHE A 107 1.44 -3.66 4.99
CA PHE A 107 0.46 -3.64 6.06
C PHE A 107 0.75 -4.75 7.07
N HIS A 108 0.96 -4.38 8.32
CA HIS A 108 1.08 -5.31 9.44
C HIS A 108 -0.24 -5.34 10.19
N LEU A 109 -0.95 -6.46 10.10
CA LEU A 109 -2.26 -6.67 10.68
C LEU A 109 -2.12 -7.29 12.05
N LYS A 110 -2.96 -6.86 12.98
CA LYS A 110 -3.10 -7.54 14.26
C LYS A 110 -3.80 -8.89 14.08
N TRP A 111 -3.81 -9.69 15.13
CA TRP A 111 -4.40 -11.03 15.10
C TRP A 111 -5.92 -11.06 15.00
N TYR A 112 -6.60 -9.92 15.18
CA TYR A 112 -8.06 -9.83 15.18
C TYR A 112 -8.66 -10.22 13.83
N PRO A 113 -9.73 -11.05 13.82
CA PRO A 113 -10.40 -11.48 12.59
C PRO A 113 -10.84 -10.32 11.70
N TRP A 114 -11.40 -9.26 12.28
CA TRP A 114 -11.91 -8.10 11.53
C TRP A 114 -10.81 -7.29 10.84
N GLU A 115 -9.60 -7.19 11.41
CA GLU A 115 -8.47 -6.55 10.71
C GLU A 115 -8.02 -7.40 9.53
N LYS A 116 -7.91 -8.72 9.73
CA LYS A 116 -7.49 -9.65 8.68
C LYS A 116 -8.46 -9.71 7.51
N PHE A 117 -9.75 -9.80 7.78
CA PHE A 117 -10.77 -9.75 6.73
C PHE A 117 -10.84 -8.38 6.06
N GLY A 118 -10.64 -7.28 6.81
CA GLY A 118 -10.57 -5.92 6.26
C GLY A 118 -9.43 -5.75 5.25
N SER A 119 -8.33 -6.47 5.38
CA SER A 119 -7.19 -6.38 4.46
C SER A 119 -7.48 -6.87 3.04
N ILE A 120 -8.52 -7.71 2.85
CA ILE A 120 -8.92 -8.21 1.53
C ILE A 120 -9.32 -7.06 0.61
N ILE A 121 -9.84 -5.97 1.16
CA ILE A 121 -10.25 -4.79 0.38
C ILE A 121 -9.09 -3.82 0.11
N PHE A 122 -7.94 -3.95 0.77
CA PHE A 122 -6.82 -3.01 0.61
C PHE A 122 -6.30 -2.93 -0.82
N ASP A 123 -6.22 -4.05 -1.52
CA ASP A 123 -5.80 -4.03 -2.93
C ASP A 123 -6.79 -3.24 -3.81
N LYS A 124 -8.08 -3.32 -3.53
CA LYS A 124 -9.10 -2.54 -4.22
C LYS A 124 -9.07 -1.05 -3.87
N GLU A 125 -8.68 -0.72 -2.65
CA GLU A 125 -8.62 0.65 -2.16
C GLU A 125 -7.33 1.36 -2.60
N PHE A 126 -6.17 0.68 -2.50
CA PHE A 126 -4.86 1.25 -2.80
C PHE A 126 -4.37 0.98 -4.23
N GLY A 127 -4.68 -0.19 -4.79
CA GLY A 127 -4.16 -0.61 -6.10
C GLY A 127 -4.47 0.37 -7.23
N PRO A 128 -5.73 0.71 -7.51
CA PRO A 128 -6.08 1.62 -8.60
C PRO A 128 -5.49 3.03 -8.47
N PRO A 129 -5.50 3.70 -7.30
CA PRO A 129 -4.81 4.99 -7.14
C PRO A 129 -3.29 4.90 -7.33
N MET A 130 -2.65 3.80 -6.88
CA MET A 130 -1.21 3.58 -7.11
C MET A 130 -0.90 3.46 -8.60
N GLU A 131 -1.70 2.70 -9.35
CA GLU A 131 -1.53 2.55 -10.80
C GLU A 131 -1.69 3.88 -11.53
N ARG A 132 -2.71 4.68 -11.19
CA ARG A 132 -2.89 6.00 -11.79
C ARG A 132 -1.75 6.94 -11.45
N SER A 133 -1.30 6.94 -10.19
CA SER A 133 -0.16 7.73 -9.75
C SER A 133 1.12 7.38 -10.50
N LEU A 134 1.41 6.10 -10.66
CA LEU A 134 2.59 5.65 -11.42
C LEU A 134 2.47 6.02 -12.90
N ASN A 135 1.28 5.93 -13.50
CA ASN A 135 1.05 6.39 -14.87
C ASN A 135 1.23 7.92 -15.02
N ASN A 136 0.80 8.69 -14.04
CA ASN A 136 1.03 10.14 -14.01
C ASN A 136 2.52 10.46 -13.84
N LEU A 137 3.23 9.75 -12.96
CA LEU A 137 4.67 9.85 -12.82
C LEU A 137 5.39 9.58 -14.14
N LYS A 138 5.00 8.51 -14.83
CA LYS A 138 5.54 8.18 -16.17
C LYS A 138 5.36 9.32 -17.15
N LYS A 139 4.16 9.88 -17.25
CA LYS A 139 3.88 11.02 -18.14
C LYS A 139 4.72 12.25 -17.76
N LEU A 140 4.87 12.52 -16.45
CA LEU A 140 5.65 13.65 -15.96
C LEU A 140 7.12 13.52 -16.35
N VAL A 141 7.69 12.34 -16.17
CA VAL A 141 9.12 12.07 -16.46
C VAL A 141 9.38 12.02 -17.98
N GLU A 142 8.57 11.28 -18.74
CA GLU A 142 8.78 11.10 -20.19
C GLU A 142 8.48 12.36 -21.01
N ASN A 143 7.67 13.29 -20.49
CA ASN A 143 7.35 14.58 -21.14
C ASN A 143 8.21 15.75 -20.61
N SER A 144 9.06 15.51 -19.62
CA SER A 144 10.03 16.52 -19.18
C SER A 144 11.17 16.60 -20.21
N PRO A 145 11.47 17.83 -20.72
CA PRO A 145 12.53 18.02 -21.72
C PRO A 145 13.94 17.72 -21.17
#